data_5c734c49dfe00bd34e06d61dd3f2798e
#
_entry.id   5c734c49dfe00bd34e06d61dd3f2798e
#
_cell.length_a   1.000
_cell.length_b   1.000
_cell.length_c   1.000
_cell.angle_alpha   90.00
_cell.angle_beta   90.00
_cell.angle_gamma   90.00
#
_symmetry.space_group_name_H-M   'P 1'
#
loop_
_entity.id
_entity.type
_entity.pdbx_description
1 polymer ?
#
loop_
_entity_poly.entity_id
_entity_poly.type
_entity_poly.pdbx_seq_one_letter_code
_entity_poly.pdbx_strand_id
1 'polypeptide(L)'
;MNQEYFKQAELALAAYASLNTGAPDRAALVFASFSEVQAITFATTYCVVTQYNDPATGLSATVFADKNTEETFLAIRGTEITDPGDIFAGLPIAIFGTTILQPQYASLKTQVQAWLSNGTLKPTFTVTGHSLGGFLAAGLADDPAFANHVSYAYLYNAPGTGGIVGSLADTLLGFMGLSPLGDSSKISNIEAAIGASPIAGLGFDAAPPIDIIIEDQTQISGSPPSKNHSQQALTDASGTAEDSISRSDTPEWRFAA
;
A
#
# COMPACT_ATOMS: atom_id res chain seq x y z
N MET A 1 -16.34 -3.25 5.68
CA MET A 1 -15.57 -2.27 4.92
C MET A 1 -14.27 -1.94 5.64
N ASN A 2 -14.29 -1.51 6.90
CA ASN A 2 -13.07 -1.17 7.67
C ASN A 2 -12.12 -2.37 7.88
N GLN A 3 -12.65 -3.57 8.10
CA GLN A 3 -11.86 -4.79 8.31
C GLN A 3 -10.98 -5.13 7.10
N GLU A 4 -11.49 -4.92 5.88
CA GLU A 4 -10.69 -5.17 4.69
C GLU A 4 -9.57 -4.13 4.53
N TYR A 5 -9.83 -2.87 4.84
CA TYR A 5 -8.78 -1.84 4.80
C TYR A 5 -7.66 -2.12 5.79
N PHE A 6 -7.99 -2.53 7.02
CA PHE A 6 -7.00 -2.92 8.02
C PHE A 6 -6.16 -4.13 7.56
N LYS A 7 -6.82 -5.18 7.08
CA LYS A 7 -6.18 -6.38 6.52
C LYS A 7 -5.17 -6.02 5.42
N GLN A 8 -5.58 -5.18 4.48
CA GLN A 8 -4.73 -4.77 3.37
C GLN A 8 -3.60 -3.82 3.81
N ALA A 9 -3.85 -2.98 4.83
CA ALA A 9 -2.83 -2.13 5.45
C ALA A 9 -1.72 -2.96 6.12
N GLU A 10 -2.09 -4.03 6.85
CA GLU A 10 -1.12 -4.96 7.44
C GLU A 10 -0.28 -5.66 6.37
N LEU A 11 -0.89 -6.09 5.27
CA LEU A 11 -0.15 -6.70 4.14
C LEU A 11 0.82 -5.70 3.50
N ALA A 12 0.39 -4.43 3.30
CA ALA A 12 1.25 -3.38 2.79
C ALA A 12 2.41 -3.05 3.75
N LEU A 13 2.17 -3.07 5.07
CA LEU A 13 3.20 -2.90 6.09
C LEU A 13 4.18 -4.07 6.10
N ALA A 14 3.68 -5.31 5.99
CA ALA A 14 4.49 -6.53 5.98
C ALA A 14 5.45 -6.59 4.76
N ALA A 15 5.15 -5.87 3.68
CA ALA A 15 6.05 -5.79 2.52
C ALA A 15 7.39 -5.12 2.85
N TYR A 16 7.50 -4.39 3.97
CA TYR A 16 8.75 -3.78 4.46
C TYR A 16 9.61 -4.76 5.27
N ALA A 17 9.05 -5.88 5.71
CA ALA A 17 9.81 -6.91 6.42
C ALA A 17 10.65 -7.74 5.44
N SER A 18 11.84 -8.16 5.87
CA SER A 18 12.64 -9.15 5.13
C SER A 18 12.13 -10.54 5.47
N LEU A 19 11.42 -11.16 4.54
CA LEU A 19 10.68 -12.39 4.77
C LEU A 19 11.20 -13.54 3.89
N ASN A 20 11.17 -14.74 4.46
CA ASN A 20 11.42 -15.98 3.72
C ASN A 20 10.10 -16.73 3.49
N THR A 21 10.08 -17.62 2.47
CA THR A 21 8.94 -18.50 2.20
C THR A 21 8.55 -19.31 3.43
N GLY A 22 7.27 -19.40 3.69
CA GLY A 22 6.70 -20.12 4.83
C GLY A 22 6.00 -19.22 5.85
N ALA A 23 6.10 -19.55 7.12
CA ALA A 23 5.55 -18.69 8.17
C ALA A 23 6.31 -17.36 8.24
N PRO A 24 5.63 -16.20 8.26
CA PRO A 24 6.29 -14.93 8.40
C PRO A 24 7.13 -14.87 9.68
N ASP A 25 8.36 -14.39 9.57
CA ASP A 25 9.23 -14.17 10.73
C ASP A 25 8.68 -12.99 11.55
N ARG A 26 8.29 -13.29 12.80
CA ARG A 26 7.70 -12.30 13.71
C ARG A 26 8.69 -11.19 14.08
N ALA A 27 9.96 -11.52 14.24
CA ALA A 27 10.97 -10.51 14.55
C ALA A 27 11.17 -9.55 13.37
N ALA A 28 11.14 -10.06 12.14
CA ALA A 28 11.18 -9.23 10.93
C ALA A 28 9.93 -8.34 10.80
N LEU A 29 8.75 -8.85 11.15
CA LEU A 29 7.52 -8.04 11.18
C LEU A 29 7.60 -6.93 12.23
N VAL A 30 8.06 -7.24 13.45
CA VAL A 30 8.25 -6.24 14.51
C VAL A 30 9.29 -5.20 14.10
N PHE A 31 10.35 -5.59 13.41
CA PHE A 31 11.33 -4.65 12.84
C PHE A 31 10.69 -3.75 11.78
N ALA A 32 9.72 -4.26 11.03
CA ALA A 32 8.91 -3.49 10.07
C ALA A 32 7.74 -2.72 10.75
N SER A 33 7.81 -2.53 12.07
CA SER A 33 6.90 -1.71 12.88
C SER A 33 5.56 -2.35 13.23
N PHE A 34 5.42 -3.66 13.14
CA PHE A 34 4.30 -4.36 13.76
C PHE A 34 4.45 -4.34 15.30
N SER A 35 3.35 -4.28 16.02
CA SER A 35 3.37 -4.67 17.43
C SER A 35 3.56 -6.19 17.55
N GLU A 36 4.04 -6.67 18.70
CA GLU A 36 4.20 -8.12 18.94
C GLU A 36 2.89 -8.90 18.71
N VAL A 37 1.77 -8.34 19.14
CA VAL A 37 0.45 -8.96 18.99
C VAL A 37 0.03 -9.01 17.52
N GLN A 38 0.19 -7.93 16.77
CA GLN A 38 -0.07 -7.89 15.35
C GLN A 38 0.80 -8.89 14.59
N ALA A 39 2.11 -8.96 14.91
CA ALA A 39 3.03 -9.90 14.27
C ALA A 39 2.63 -11.37 14.51
N ILE A 40 2.15 -11.70 15.70
CA ILE A 40 1.63 -13.05 16.03
C ILE A 40 0.37 -13.34 15.22
N THR A 41 -0.59 -12.42 15.21
CA THR A 41 -1.86 -12.57 14.48
C THR A 41 -1.62 -12.71 13.00
N PHE A 42 -0.80 -11.82 12.43
CA PHE A 42 -0.42 -11.85 11.02
C PHE A 42 0.25 -13.18 10.64
N ALA A 43 1.25 -13.61 11.41
CA ALA A 43 1.94 -14.88 11.17
C ALA A 43 1.04 -16.11 11.36
N THR A 44 -0.06 -15.99 12.10
CA THR A 44 -1.05 -17.06 12.23
C THR A 44 -1.96 -17.13 11.01
N THR A 45 -2.34 -15.98 10.47
CA THR A 45 -3.29 -15.84 9.35
C THR A 45 -2.65 -16.10 7.99
N TYR A 46 -1.45 -15.54 7.78
CA TYR A 46 -0.80 -15.57 6.48
C TYR A 46 0.42 -16.47 6.41
N CYS A 47 0.74 -16.93 5.20
CA CYS A 47 2.06 -17.45 4.86
C CYS A 47 2.68 -16.61 3.73
N VAL A 48 4.00 -16.53 3.74
CA VAL A 48 4.80 -15.96 2.65
C VAL A 48 4.96 -17.03 1.57
N VAL A 49 4.38 -16.80 0.42
CA VAL A 49 4.59 -17.69 -0.73
C VAL A 49 5.98 -17.43 -1.31
N THR A 50 6.32 -16.16 -1.51
CA THR A 50 7.64 -15.72 -1.96
C THR A 50 7.81 -14.23 -1.72
N GLN A 51 9.06 -13.78 -1.62
CA GLN A 51 9.44 -12.37 -1.67
C GLN A 51 10.48 -12.17 -2.77
N TYR A 52 10.25 -11.20 -3.63
CA TYR A 52 11.16 -10.79 -4.68
C TYR A 52 11.78 -9.46 -4.34
N ASN A 53 13.10 -9.40 -4.37
CA ASN A 53 13.86 -8.19 -4.20
C ASN A 53 14.77 -8.00 -5.43
N ASP A 54 14.61 -6.88 -6.10
CA ASP A 54 15.44 -6.50 -7.25
C ASP A 54 16.43 -5.41 -6.83
N PRO A 55 17.69 -5.76 -6.58
CA PRO A 55 18.69 -4.79 -6.13
C PRO A 55 19.07 -3.77 -7.22
N ALA A 56 18.77 -4.06 -8.48
CA ALA A 56 19.07 -3.15 -9.59
C ALA A 56 18.08 -1.98 -9.66
N THR A 57 16.82 -2.24 -9.29
CA THR A 57 15.76 -1.23 -9.36
C THR A 57 15.28 -0.77 -7.97
N GLY A 58 15.60 -1.51 -6.91
CA GLY A 58 15.08 -1.29 -5.57
C GLY A 58 13.65 -1.80 -5.36
N LEU A 59 13.05 -2.46 -6.36
CA LEU A 59 11.74 -3.10 -6.22
C LEU A 59 11.77 -4.19 -5.16
N SER A 60 10.77 -4.19 -4.27
CA SER A 60 10.47 -5.31 -3.40
C SER A 60 8.98 -5.61 -3.45
N ALA A 61 8.63 -6.87 -3.68
CA ALA A 61 7.26 -7.34 -3.76
C ALA A 61 7.12 -8.72 -3.11
N THR A 62 6.10 -8.89 -2.28
CA THR A 62 5.86 -10.12 -1.52
C THR A 62 4.50 -10.69 -1.88
N VAL A 63 4.46 -11.99 -2.18
CA VAL A 63 3.23 -12.74 -2.33
C VAL A 63 2.90 -13.41 -1.02
N PHE A 64 1.75 -13.06 -0.45
CA PHE A 64 1.17 -13.70 0.71
C PHE A 64 0.00 -14.60 0.28
N ALA A 65 -0.27 -15.62 1.06
CA ALA A 65 -1.51 -16.40 0.98
C ALA A 65 -2.17 -16.46 2.35
N ASP A 66 -3.48 -16.28 2.37
CA ASP A 66 -4.30 -16.55 3.56
C ASP A 66 -4.39 -18.07 3.76
N LYS A 67 -4.06 -18.54 4.96
CA LYS A 67 -4.02 -19.98 5.27
C LYS A 67 -5.39 -20.64 5.32
N ASN A 68 -6.46 -19.85 5.46
CA ASN A 68 -7.83 -20.36 5.59
C ASN A 68 -8.56 -20.36 4.24
N THR A 69 -8.35 -19.30 3.42
CA THR A 69 -9.07 -19.12 2.16
C THR A 69 -8.23 -19.47 0.94
N GLU A 70 -6.90 -19.58 1.11
CA GLU A 70 -5.92 -19.73 0.04
C GLU A 70 -5.91 -18.57 -0.97
N GLU A 71 -6.56 -17.45 -0.67
CA GLU A 71 -6.45 -16.23 -1.46
C GLU A 71 -5.02 -15.72 -1.48
N THR A 72 -4.58 -15.19 -2.61
CA THR A 72 -3.24 -14.62 -2.74
C THR A 72 -3.30 -13.10 -2.84
N PHE A 73 -2.33 -12.48 -2.18
CA PHE A 73 -2.16 -11.04 -2.09
C PHE A 73 -0.76 -10.68 -2.56
N LEU A 74 -0.69 -9.69 -3.42
CA LEU A 74 0.58 -9.09 -3.84
C LEU A 74 0.77 -7.79 -3.09
N ALA A 75 1.74 -7.75 -2.18
CA ALA A 75 2.09 -6.55 -1.43
C ALA A 75 3.37 -5.93 -1.99
N ILE A 76 3.30 -4.67 -2.39
CA ILE A 76 4.41 -3.96 -3.02
C ILE A 76 4.93 -2.90 -2.06
N ARG A 77 6.22 -3.00 -1.70
CA ARG A 77 6.91 -2.04 -0.87
C ARG A 77 7.11 -0.73 -1.61
N GLY A 78 6.90 0.39 -0.94
CA GLY A 78 7.35 1.69 -1.41
C GLY A 78 8.88 1.79 -1.41
N THR A 79 9.40 2.83 -2.05
CA THR A 79 10.85 3.09 -2.03
C THR A 79 11.27 3.46 -0.60
N GLU A 80 12.30 2.79 -0.09
CA GLU A 80 12.96 3.20 1.15
C GLU A 80 13.79 4.45 0.84
N ILE A 81 13.23 5.59 1.12
CA ILE A 81 13.95 6.86 1.05
C ILE A 81 14.45 7.14 2.45
N THR A 82 15.75 7.07 2.61
CA THR A 82 16.43 7.26 3.89
C THR A 82 16.27 8.67 4.45
N ASP A 83 15.92 9.64 3.60
CA ASP A 83 15.53 10.99 3.99
C ASP A 83 14.27 11.45 3.23
N PRO A 84 13.12 11.55 3.91
CA PRO A 84 11.91 12.11 3.31
C PRO A 84 12.09 13.53 2.78
N GLY A 85 13.06 14.28 3.27
CA GLY A 85 13.44 15.59 2.76
C GLY A 85 13.95 15.57 1.32
N ASP A 86 14.57 14.47 0.90
CA ASP A 86 15.10 14.34 -0.46
C ASP A 86 14.00 14.19 -1.52
N ILE A 87 12.88 13.57 -1.17
CA ILE A 87 11.69 13.54 -2.06
C ILE A 87 11.10 14.93 -2.21
N PHE A 88 11.19 15.77 -1.16
CA PHE A 88 10.62 17.11 -1.10
C PHE A 88 11.52 18.17 -1.69
N ALA A 89 12.83 17.96 -1.65
CA ALA A 89 13.82 18.93 -2.15
C ALA A 89 13.79 19.06 -3.69
N GLY A 90 12.78 18.43 -4.36
CA GLY A 90 12.57 18.67 -5.78
C GLY A 90 13.34 17.75 -6.71
N LEU A 91 13.36 16.44 -6.42
CA LEU A 91 13.75 15.51 -7.49
C LEU A 91 12.82 15.78 -8.68
N PRO A 92 13.34 16.20 -9.85
CA PRO A 92 12.48 16.45 -10.98
C PRO A 92 11.67 15.20 -11.28
N ILE A 93 10.35 15.33 -11.44
CA ILE A 93 9.42 14.23 -11.74
C ILE A 93 9.94 13.34 -12.87
N ALA A 94 10.59 13.94 -13.86
CA ALA A 94 11.23 13.22 -14.96
C ALA A 94 12.31 12.26 -14.47
N ILE A 95 13.13 12.64 -13.49
CA ILE A 95 14.18 11.77 -12.92
C ILE A 95 13.53 10.65 -12.12
N PHE A 96 12.55 10.97 -11.28
CA PHE A 96 11.81 9.97 -10.51
C PHE A 96 11.12 8.95 -11.41
N GLY A 97 10.42 9.41 -12.46
CA GLY A 97 9.73 8.53 -13.42
C GLY A 97 10.68 7.65 -14.23
N THR A 98 11.74 8.22 -14.78
CA THR A 98 12.64 7.47 -15.68
C THR A 98 13.68 6.62 -14.94
N THR A 99 14.17 7.06 -13.79
CA THR A 99 15.26 6.37 -13.08
C THR A 99 14.78 5.42 -11.99
N ILE A 100 13.58 5.61 -11.45
CA ILE A 100 13.06 4.80 -10.37
C ILE A 100 11.80 4.06 -10.81
N LEU A 101 10.75 4.77 -11.19
CA LEU A 101 9.42 4.21 -11.42
C LEU A 101 9.38 3.27 -12.62
N GLN A 102 9.91 3.70 -13.77
CA GLN A 102 9.89 2.90 -15.00
C GLN A 102 10.67 1.58 -14.85
N PRO A 103 11.92 1.55 -14.33
CA PRO A 103 12.63 0.31 -14.10
C PRO A 103 11.94 -0.61 -13.09
N GLN A 104 11.40 -0.06 -11.99
CA GLN A 104 10.68 -0.84 -11.01
C GLN A 104 9.40 -1.46 -11.58
N TYR A 105 8.63 -0.70 -12.37
CA TYR A 105 7.43 -1.21 -12.99
C TYR A 105 7.75 -2.30 -14.03
N ALA A 106 8.78 -2.14 -14.84
CA ALA A 106 9.22 -3.15 -15.80
C ALA A 106 9.65 -4.47 -15.11
N SER A 107 10.41 -4.35 -14.00
CA SER A 107 10.80 -5.49 -13.16
C SER A 107 9.57 -6.17 -12.54
N LEU A 108 8.63 -5.37 -12.00
CA LEU A 108 7.39 -5.88 -11.41
C LEU A 108 6.55 -6.66 -12.43
N LYS A 109 6.33 -6.10 -13.62
CA LYS A 109 5.59 -6.79 -14.70
C LYS A 109 6.21 -8.14 -15.04
N THR A 110 7.52 -8.18 -15.21
CA THR A 110 8.25 -9.42 -15.53
C THR A 110 8.04 -10.46 -14.43
N GLN A 111 8.14 -10.03 -13.17
CA GLN A 111 8.00 -10.93 -12.03
C GLN A 111 6.56 -11.41 -11.84
N VAL A 112 5.57 -10.53 -11.97
CA VAL A 112 4.14 -10.89 -11.87
C VAL A 112 3.76 -11.87 -12.98
N GLN A 113 4.22 -11.65 -14.22
CA GLN A 113 4.00 -12.58 -15.33
C GLN A 113 4.60 -13.97 -15.04
N ALA A 114 5.79 -14.02 -14.47
CA ALA A 114 6.41 -15.28 -14.07
C ALA A 114 5.61 -16.01 -12.97
N TRP A 115 5.13 -15.27 -11.96
CA TRP A 115 4.34 -15.82 -10.87
C TRP A 115 2.96 -16.31 -11.31
N LEU A 116 2.30 -15.64 -12.23
CA LEU A 116 1.06 -16.11 -12.84
C LEU A 116 1.31 -17.39 -13.67
N SER A 117 2.40 -17.41 -14.44
CA SER A 117 2.72 -18.52 -15.32
C SER A 117 3.08 -19.80 -14.57
N ASN A 118 3.73 -19.70 -13.40
CA ASN A 118 4.15 -20.84 -12.58
C ASN A 118 3.20 -21.15 -11.40
N GLY A 119 2.10 -20.39 -11.26
CA GLY A 119 1.10 -20.61 -10.23
C GLY A 119 1.45 -20.08 -8.83
N THR A 120 2.52 -19.30 -8.69
CA THR A 120 2.88 -18.62 -7.43
C THR A 120 1.83 -17.58 -7.04
N LEU A 121 1.31 -16.83 -8.01
CA LEU A 121 0.09 -16.04 -7.87
C LEU A 121 -1.08 -16.81 -8.46
N LYS A 122 -2.21 -16.78 -7.78
CA LYS A 122 -3.48 -17.29 -8.33
C LYS A 122 -3.86 -16.48 -9.59
N PRO A 123 -4.69 -17.05 -10.49
CA PRO A 123 -5.16 -16.35 -11.69
C PRO A 123 -5.83 -14.99 -11.40
N THR A 124 -6.42 -14.86 -10.20
CA THR A 124 -6.93 -13.60 -9.66
C THR A 124 -6.35 -13.36 -8.28
N PHE A 125 -5.91 -12.14 -8.01
CA PHE A 125 -5.30 -11.74 -6.75
C PHE A 125 -5.63 -10.30 -6.40
N THR A 126 -5.54 -9.98 -5.11
CA THR A 126 -5.61 -8.60 -4.62
C THR A 126 -4.19 -8.02 -4.56
N VAL A 127 -4.04 -6.77 -4.95
CA VAL A 127 -2.77 -6.04 -4.83
C VAL A 127 -2.89 -4.92 -3.80
N THR A 128 -1.86 -4.75 -3.00
CA THR A 128 -1.77 -3.65 -2.03
C THR A 128 -0.38 -3.03 -2.05
N GLY A 129 -0.29 -1.76 -1.70
CA GLY A 129 1.00 -1.09 -1.63
C GLY A 129 0.92 0.27 -0.96
N HIS A 130 2.04 0.69 -0.40
CA HIS A 130 2.21 1.97 0.27
C HIS A 130 3.12 2.88 -0.54
N SER A 131 2.83 4.17 -0.55
CA SER A 131 3.66 5.15 -1.23
C SER A 131 3.87 4.78 -2.70
N LEU A 132 5.10 4.74 -3.19
CA LEU A 132 5.40 4.32 -4.56
C LEU A 132 4.90 2.91 -4.88
N GLY A 133 4.90 1.98 -3.90
CA GLY A 133 4.33 0.64 -4.07
C GLY A 133 2.83 0.67 -4.34
N GLY A 134 2.10 1.62 -3.75
CA GLY A 134 0.69 1.85 -4.06
C GLY A 134 0.50 2.34 -5.50
N PHE A 135 1.37 3.22 -5.99
CA PHE A 135 1.32 3.68 -7.37
C PHE A 135 1.62 2.54 -8.38
N LEU A 136 2.60 1.68 -8.06
CA LEU A 136 2.88 0.48 -8.86
C LEU A 136 1.69 -0.50 -8.87
N ALA A 137 0.98 -0.61 -7.73
CA ALA A 137 -0.25 -1.42 -7.62
C ALA A 137 -1.38 -0.86 -8.51
N ALA A 138 -1.57 0.46 -8.53
CA ALA A 138 -2.51 1.13 -9.43
C ALA A 138 -2.17 0.84 -10.89
N GLY A 139 -0.89 0.92 -11.24
CA GLY A 139 -0.42 0.59 -12.59
C GLY A 139 -0.76 -0.85 -13.00
N LEU A 140 -0.61 -1.84 -12.11
CA LEU A 140 -0.99 -3.22 -12.40
C LEU A 140 -2.51 -3.38 -12.57
N ALA A 141 -3.31 -2.65 -11.79
CA ALA A 141 -4.76 -2.71 -11.88
C ALA A 141 -5.30 -2.15 -13.21
N ASP A 142 -4.58 -1.20 -13.80
CA ASP A 142 -4.95 -0.55 -15.07
C ASP A 142 -4.26 -1.16 -16.31
N ASP A 143 -3.11 -1.84 -16.13
CA ASP A 143 -2.38 -2.45 -17.26
C ASP A 143 -3.21 -3.54 -17.94
N PRO A 144 -3.53 -3.42 -19.23
CA PRO A 144 -4.33 -4.41 -19.94
C PRO A 144 -3.80 -5.85 -19.84
N ALA A 145 -2.51 -6.04 -19.59
CA ALA A 145 -1.91 -7.36 -19.42
C ALA A 145 -2.27 -7.99 -18.06
N PHE A 146 -2.62 -7.19 -17.04
CA PHE A 146 -2.84 -7.66 -15.67
C PHE A 146 -4.21 -7.27 -15.10
N ALA A 147 -4.93 -6.32 -15.68
CA ALA A 147 -6.20 -5.81 -15.17
C ALA A 147 -7.26 -6.90 -14.94
N ASN A 148 -7.25 -7.97 -15.73
CA ASN A 148 -8.13 -9.12 -15.53
C ASN A 148 -7.67 -10.08 -14.42
N HIS A 149 -6.43 -9.98 -13.98
CA HIS A 149 -5.85 -10.74 -12.89
C HIS A 149 -5.97 -10.03 -11.54
N VAL A 150 -5.95 -8.70 -11.55
CA VAL A 150 -6.15 -7.88 -10.35
C VAL A 150 -7.64 -7.84 -10.04
N SER A 151 -8.04 -8.47 -8.92
CA SER A 151 -9.41 -8.42 -8.42
C SER A 151 -9.72 -7.07 -7.78
N TYR A 152 -8.77 -6.55 -6.99
CA TYR A 152 -8.86 -5.26 -6.33
C TYR A 152 -7.48 -4.71 -5.98
N ALA A 153 -7.34 -3.39 -5.91
CA ALA A 153 -6.11 -2.69 -5.54
C ALA A 153 -6.36 -1.75 -4.34
N TYR A 154 -5.51 -1.86 -3.31
CA TYR A 154 -5.53 -1.00 -2.13
C TYR A 154 -4.24 -0.17 -2.08
N LEU A 155 -4.41 1.14 -2.14
CA LEU A 155 -3.32 2.10 -2.21
C LEU A 155 -3.27 2.88 -0.90
N TYR A 156 -2.12 2.91 -0.25
CA TYR A 156 -1.94 3.61 1.02
C TYR A 156 -0.97 4.76 0.83
N ASN A 157 -1.42 6.01 1.07
CA ASN A 157 -0.63 7.21 0.86
C ASN A 157 0.14 7.21 -0.48
N ALA A 158 -0.49 6.70 -1.53
CA ALA A 158 0.13 6.60 -2.85
C ALA A 158 0.24 7.99 -3.50
N PRO A 159 1.27 8.22 -4.35
CA PRO A 159 1.29 9.40 -5.22
C PRO A 159 0.09 9.38 -6.17
N GLY A 160 -0.45 10.52 -6.48
CA GLY A 160 -1.56 10.64 -7.43
C GLY A 160 -2.85 11.12 -6.80
N THR A 161 -2.80 11.58 -5.57
CA THR A 161 -3.92 12.01 -4.80
C THR A 161 -3.93 13.53 -4.62
N GLY A 162 -4.97 14.17 -5.14
CA GLY A 162 -5.44 15.50 -4.85
C GLY A 162 -4.41 16.64 -4.76
N GLY A 163 -3.88 17.14 -5.83
CA GLY A 163 -3.03 18.34 -5.78
C GLY A 163 -2.71 18.95 -7.14
N ILE A 164 -2.43 20.18 -7.12
CA ILE A 164 -2.17 21.26 -8.08
C ILE A 164 -1.80 20.91 -9.55
N VAL A 165 -1.47 19.66 -9.92
CA VAL A 165 -1.04 19.33 -11.27
C VAL A 165 -1.69 18.02 -11.77
N GLY A 166 -2.83 18.15 -12.42
CA GLY A 166 -3.53 17.04 -13.08
C GLY A 166 -2.73 16.26 -14.14
N SER A 167 -1.54 16.70 -14.45
CA SER A 167 -0.63 16.04 -15.38
C SER A 167 0.38 15.10 -14.71
N LEU A 168 0.49 15.06 -13.38
CA LEU A 168 1.54 14.29 -12.73
C LEU A 168 1.24 12.80 -12.72
N ALA A 169 0.03 12.40 -12.33
CA ALA A 169 -0.36 11.00 -12.36
C ALA A 169 -0.32 10.46 -13.80
N ASP A 170 -0.85 11.21 -14.77
CA ASP A 170 -0.79 10.86 -16.17
C ASP A 170 0.66 10.77 -16.68
N THR A 171 1.51 11.68 -16.25
CA THR A 171 2.94 11.65 -16.58
C THR A 171 3.62 10.40 -15.99
N LEU A 172 3.35 10.08 -14.74
CA LEU A 172 3.89 8.88 -14.07
C LEU A 172 3.35 7.59 -14.71
N LEU A 173 2.07 7.53 -15.05
CA LEU A 173 1.50 6.42 -15.82
C LEU A 173 2.14 6.31 -17.19
N GLY A 174 2.36 7.43 -17.87
CA GLY A 174 3.08 7.49 -19.13
C GLY A 174 4.50 6.93 -19.05
N PHE A 175 5.23 7.17 -17.94
CA PHE A 175 6.54 6.55 -17.71
C PHE A 175 6.46 5.02 -17.54
N MET A 176 5.35 4.50 -17.04
CA MET A 176 5.09 3.06 -17.00
C MET A 176 4.58 2.51 -18.35
N GLY A 177 4.36 3.35 -19.34
CA GLY A 177 3.79 2.98 -20.64
C GLY A 177 2.27 2.74 -20.57
N LEU A 178 1.59 3.33 -19.61
CA LEU A 178 0.15 3.26 -19.42
C LEU A 178 -0.53 4.54 -19.89
N SER A 179 -1.81 4.43 -20.21
CA SER A 179 -2.70 5.57 -20.44
C SER A 179 -3.19 6.14 -19.09
N PRO A 180 -3.82 7.32 -19.05
CA PRO A 180 -4.54 7.78 -17.88
C PRO A 180 -5.50 6.72 -17.36
N LEU A 181 -5.60 6.57 -16.03
CA LEU A 181 -6.42 5.54 -15.37
C LEU A 181 -7.84 5.53 -15.94
N GLY A 182 -8.24 4.38 -16.50
CA GLY A 182 -9.53 4.24 -17.18
C GLY A 182 -10.68 3.84 -16.24
N ASP A 183 -10.45 2.92 -15.32
CA ASP A 183 -11.47 2.38 -14.41
C ASP A 183 -10.95 2.33 -12.97
N SER A 184 -11.45 3.23 -12.14
CA SER A 184 -11.12 3.27 -10.72
C SER A 184 -12.02 2.39 -9.84
N SER A 185 -12.98 1.65 -10.41
CA SER A 185 -13.95 0.85 -9.64
C SER A 185 -13.33 -0.28 -8.82
N LYS A 186 -12.12 -0.70 -9.19
CA LYS A 186 -11.34 -1.73 -8.49
C LYS A 186 -10.24 -1.17 -7.59
N ILE A 187 -10.25 0.13 -7.33
CA ILE A 187 -9.17 0.80 -6.59
C ILE A 187 -9.76 1.48 -5.36
N SER A 188 -9.17 1.23 -4.20
CA SER A 188 -9.36 2.06 -3.00
C SER A 188 -8.08 2.84 -2.74
N ASN A 189 -8.19 4.15 -2.67
CA ASN A 189 -7.12 5.05 -2.28
C ASN A 189 -7.34 5.48 -0.82
N ILE A 190 -6.44 5.08 0.06
CA ILE A 190 -6.55 5.30 1.52
C ILE A 190 -5.46 6.27 1.94
N GLU A 191 -5.86 7.37 2.58
CA GLU A 191 -4.97 8.46 2.94
C GLU A 191 -5.14 8.91 4.37
N ALA A 192 -4.08 9.51 4.91
CA ALA A 192 -4.16 10.22 6.16
C ALA A 192 -4.98 11.51 5.97
N ALA A 193 -6.10 11.64 6.70
CA ALA A 193 -7.09 12.70 6.58
C ALA A 193 -6.53 14.12 6.83
N ILE A 194 -5.51 14.26 7.67
CA ILE A 194 -4.96 15.56 8.10
C ILE A 194 -3.44 15.49 8.14
N GLY A 195 -2.81 16.53 7.66
CA GLY A 195 -1.36 16.70 7.66
C GLY A 195 -0.76 16.67 6.26
N ALA A 196 0.45 17.16 6.12
CA ALA A 196 1.16 17.11 4.85
C ALA A 196 1.69 15.69 4.65
N SER A 197 1.03 14.90 3.80
CA SER A 197 1.71 13.78 3.17
C SER A 197 2.39 14.32 1.93
N PRO A 198 3.70 14.21 1.86
CA PRO A 198 4.45 14.87 0.80
C PRO A 198 4.24 14.27 -0.57
N ILE A 199 3.74 13.05 -0.62
CA ILE A 199 3.53 12.30 -1.86
C ILE A 199 2.04 12.08 -2.12
N ALA A 200 1.25 11.75 -1.09
CA ALA A 200 -0.20 11.80 -1.16
C ALA A 200 -0.62 13.26 -1.34
N GLY A 201 -1.21 13.62 -2.42
CA GLY A 201 -1.51 15.03 -2.76
C GLY A 201 -0.75 15.55 -3.98
N LEU A 202 0.08 14.72 -4.60
CA LEU A 202 0.68 15.03 -5.89
C LEU A 202 -0.13 14.34 -7.01
N GLY A 203 -1.06 15.05 -7.66
CA GLY A 203 -1.77 14.58 -8.85
C GLY A 203 -3.26 14.30 -8.67
N PHE A 204 -3.88 13.57 -9.60
CA PHE A 204 -5.27 13.10 -9.53
C PHE A 204 -5.35 11.78 -8.79
N ASP A 205 -6.43 11.59 -8.05
CA ASP A 205 -6.74 10.33 -7.37
C ASP A 205 -6.97 9.20 -8.37
N ALA A 206 -6.30 8.06 -8.16
CA ALA A 206 -6.61 6.82 -8.84
C ALA A 206 -8.06 6.37 -8.55
N ALA A 207 -8.59 6.76 -7.39
CA ALA A 207 -9.98 6.62 -6.97
C ALA A 207 -10.27 7.74 -5.94
N PRO A 208 -11.55 8.07 -5.66
CA PRO A 208 -11.89 8.99 -4.59
C PRO A 208 -11.21 8.61 -3.29
N PRO A 209 -10.55 9.54 -2.56
CA PRO A 209 -9.80 9.23 -1.36
C PRO A 209 -10.72 8.77 -0.23
N ILE A 210 -10.23 7.81 0.54
CA ILE A 210 -10.81 7.39 1.80
C ILE A 210 -9.92 7.92 2.90
N ASP A 211 -10.38 8.97 3.56
CA ASP A 211 -9.63 9.66 4.59
C ASP A 211 -9.65 8.88 5.91
N ILE A 212 -8.48 8.56 6.43
CA ILE A 212 -8.31 7.95 7.75
C ILE A 212 -7.66 8.96 8.70
N ILE A 213 -8.30 9.16 9.85
CA ILE A 213 -7.76 10.02 10.93
C ILE A 213 -6.68 9.24 11.67
N ILE A 214 -5.44 9.73 11.64
CA ILE A 214 -4.31 9.17 12.36
C ILE A 214 -4.23 9.83 13.75
N GLU A 215 -4.05 9.05 14.82
CA GLU A 215 -4.03 9.58 16.21
C GLU A 215 -2.91 10.59 16.48
N ASP A 216 -1.78 10.48 15.80
CA ASP A 216 -0.59 11.31 15.99
C ASP A 216 -0.57 12.57 15.08
N GLN A 217 -1.73 13.11 14.76
CA GLN A 217 -1.85 14.33 13.98
C GLN A 217 -1.35 15.56 14.77
N THR A 218 -0.05 15.67 14.93
CA THR A 218 0.51 16.92 15.41
C THR A 218 0.49 17.95 14.29
N GLN A 219 -0.51 18.82 14.32
CA GLN A 219 -0.51 20.12 13.60
C GLN A 219 0.54 21.07 14.18
N ILE A 220 1.54 20.57 14.87
CA ILE A 220 2.61 21.41 15.41
C ILE A 220 3.54 21.73 14.26
N SER A 221 3.52 22.99 13.87
CA SER A 221 4.53 23.61 13.01
C SER A 221 5.92 23.14 13.43
N GLY A 222 6.58 22.33 12.59
CA GLY A 222 7.91 21.78 12.86
C GLY A 222 8.01 20.27 13.06
N SER A 223 6.89 19.51 13.12
CA SER A 223 6.95 18.06 13.05
C SER A 223 7.26 17.60 11.63
N PRO A 224 8.18 16.63 11.44
CA PRO A 224 8.48 16.16 10.11
C PRO A 224 7.23 15.52 9.48
N PRO A 225 6.92 15.85 8.21
CA PRO A 225 5.77 15.32 7.48
C PRO A 225 5.81 13.77 7.31
N SER A 226 6.89 13.14 7.73
CA SER A 226 7.12 11.70 7.68
C SER A 226 6.11 10.86 8.47
N LYS A 227 5.52 11.39 9.56
CA LYS A 227 4.53 10.65 10.35
C LYS A 227 3.23 10.42 9.61
N ASN A 228 2.74 11.41 8.87
CA ASN A 228 1.50 11.30 8.10
C ASN A 228 1.66 10.40 6.85
N HIS A 229 2.90 10.14 6.45
CA HIS A 229 3.20 9.22 5.36
C HIS A 229 3.51 7.82 5.85
N SER A 230 3.52 7.57 7.17
CA SER A 230 3.85 6.28 7.75
C SER A 230 2.77 5.24 7.46
N GLN A 231 3.16 4.11 6.87
CA GLN A 231 2.26 2.97 6.69
C GLN A 231 1.79 2.42 8.04
N GLN A 232 2.67 2.40 9.06
CA GLN A 232 2.30 1.98 10.40
C GLN A 232 1.17 2.83 10.97
N ALA A 233 1.27 4.17 10.88
CA ALA A 233 0.25 5.06 11.41
C ALA A 233 -1.12 4.83 10.75
N LEU A 234 -1.15 4.58 9.44
CA LEU A 234 -2.37 4.22 8.72
C LEU A 234 -2.90 2.84 9.15
N THR A 235 -2.02 1.86 9.37
CA THR A 235 -2.40 0.52 9.81
C THR A 235 -3.02 0.58 11.20
N ASP A 236 -2.38 1.25 12.15
CA ASP A 236 -2.86 1.39 13.52
C ASP A 236 -4.20 2.13 13.58
N ALA A 237 -4.34 3.22 12.82
CA ALA A 237 -5.58 3.98 12.74
C ALA A 237 -6.72 3.19 12.09
N SER A 238 -6.44 2.35 11.12
CA SER A 238 -7.43 1.46 10.51
C SER A 238 -7.92 0.39 11.50
N GLY A 239 -7.05 -0.11 12.39
CA GLY A 239 -7.39 -1.06 13.44
C GLY A 239 -8.20 -0.44 14.58
N THR A 240 -7.86 0.78 15.01
CA THR A 240 -8.60 1.47 16.08
C THR A 240 -10.01 1.89 15.66
N ALA A 241 -10.22 2.17 14.37
CA ALA A 241 -11.54 2.42 13.81
C ALA A 241 -12.46 1.19 13.93
N GLU A 242 -11.93 -0.03 13.86
CA GLU A 242 -12.69 -1.26 14.11
C GLU A 242 -13.12 -1.39 15.57
N ASP A 243 -12.21 -1.16 16.51
CA ASP A 243 -12.52 -1.24 17.95
C ASP A 243 -13.58 -0.22 18.37
N SER A 244 -13.60 0.96 17.77
CA SER A 244 -14.60 2.00 18.06
C SER A 244 -16.00 1.64 17.51
N ILE A 245 -16.07 1.00 16.36
CA ILE A 245 -17.34 0.57 15.74
C ILE A 245 -17.89 -0.66 16.47
N SER A 246 -17.06 -1.63 16.82
CA SER A 246 -17.49 -2.80 17.58
C SER A 246 -18.04 -2.46 18.97
N ARG A 247 -17.57 -1.35 19.57
CA ARG A 247 -18.09 -0.84 20.85
C ARG A 247 -19.35 0.00 20.73
N SER A 248 -19.62 0.58 19.56
CA SER A 248 -20.83 1.37 19.32
C SER A 248 -22.06 0.51 19.00
N ASP A 249 -21.89 -0.75 18.62
CA ASP A 249 -23.00 -1.68 18.27
C ASP A 249 -23.63 -2.40 19.46
N THR A 250 -23.27 -2.06 20.70
CA THR A 250 -24.04 -2.45 21.88
C THR A 250 -24.79 -1.24 22.44
N PRO A 251 -26.06 -1.00 22.08
CA PRO A 251 -26.85 0.03 22.73
C PRO A 251 -27.25 -0.47 24.12
N GLU A 252 -26.52 -0.05 25.15
CA GLU A 252 -27.02 -0.12 26.53
C GLU A 252 -28.13 0.91 26.77
N TRP A 253 -29.30 0.68 26.19
CA TRP A 253 -30.52 1.32 26.65
C TRP A 253 -31.09 0.50 27.82
N ARG A 254 -30.55 0.65 29.00
CA ARG A 254 -31.27 0.31 30.21
C ARG A 254 -31.99 1.54 30.70
N PHE A 255 -33.29 1.57 30.44
CA PHE A 255 -34.20 2.44 31.17
C PHE A 255 -34.16 2.05 32.64
N ALA A 256 -33.73 2.98 33.50
CA ALA A 256 -34.05 2.93 34.92
C ALA A 256 -35.53 3.34 35.07
N ALA A 257 -36.33 2.45 35.63
CA ALA A 257 -37.68 2.73 36.14
C ALA A 257 -37.60 3.43 37.51
#